data_6909ad60b3c95575aa469645fe1206af
#
_entry.id   6909ad60b3c95575aa469645fe1206af
#
_cell.length_a   1.000
_cell.length_b   1.000
_cell.length_c   1.000
_cell.angle_alpha   90.00
_cell.angle_beta   90.00
_cell.angle_gamma   90.00
#
_symmetry.space_group_name_H-M   'P 1'
#
loop_
_entity.id
_entity.type
_entity.pdbx_description
1 polymer ?
#
loop_
_entity_poly.entity_id
_entity_poly.type
_entity_poly.pdbx_seq_one_letter_code
_entity_poly.pdbx_strand_id
1 'polypeptide(L)'
;QILALNNQLYMTRYIRNYLANDANRTQLLPANSGIESANIESQIAEYNKQLLQRNSLVANSSTENPLVVDMDQALASMRGAIIRSIDNQIVTLNSQIKSLRQTEQQTTSRIAANPTQAKYLLSVERQQKVKEALYLFLLQKREENELSQAFTAYNTRIVTPPHGSMLPTSPVRKNIFMVAFALGLLIPIVIIFMRENMNTRVRGRKDLENVTVPFIGEIPLFTRKKKRIFGKKPQEVKAVVVKEGSRDIINEAFRVLRTNLEFMTGKDKTSNVIIMTSFNPGSGKSFLTMNIAVSFAIKGKKVLVIDGDLRHGSASSYIDSPARGLSDYLGGRIDNLNEIIVSDPKQKFMDILPVGTIPPNPTELLFDERLKQVIDTVRGQYDYVLIDCPPIELVADTQIIEKLADRTIFVVRAGLLERSMLAELEKIYGEKKYKNMSLILNGTEGSGDRYGYRYGYRYGYHYGYGSGYHYGSDKTGGGK
;
A
#
# COMPACT_ATOMS: atom_id res chain seq x y z
N GLN A 1 22.67 -15.32 3.25
CA GLN A 1 23.40 -15.34 4.53
C GLN A 1 22.81 -14.31 5.53
N ILE A 2 22.68 -13.03 5.19
CA ILE A 2 22.11 -12.00 6.10
C ILE A 2 20.69 -12.36 6.57
N LEU A 3 19.84 -12.87 5.67
CA LEU A 3 18.49 -13.30 6.04
C LEU A 3 18.51 -14.47 7.05
N ALA A 4 19.37 -15.44 6.85
CA ALA A 4 19.52 -16.58 7.77
C ALA A 4 19.99 -16.11 9.16
N LEU A 5 21.01 -15.24 9.20
CA LEU A 5 21.50 -14.66 10.46
C LEU A 5 20.45 -13.78 11.17
N ASN A 6 19.62 -13.07 10.43
CA ASN A 6 18.51 -12.32 11.02
C ASN A 6 17.45 -13.25 11.63
N ASN A 7 17.14 -14.37 10.97
CA ASN A 7 16.24 -15.37 11.52
C ASN A 7 16.79 -15.99 12.81
N GLN A 8 18.09 -16.34 12.82
CA GLN A 8 18.78 -16.81 14.03
C GLN A 8 18.76 -15.78 15.15
N LEU A 9 19.01 -14.51 14.82
CA LEU A 9 18.95 -13.42 15.77
C LEU A 9 17.56 -13.24 16.38
N TYR A 10 16.52 -13.37 15.55
CA TYR A 10 15.13 -13.32 16.00
C TYR A 10 14.82 -14.45 16.99
N MET A 11 15.17 -15.69 16.63
CA MET A 11 14.97 -16.84 17.51
C MET A 11 15.76 -16.72 18.81
N THR A 12 16.99 -16.26 18.73
CA THR A 12 17.86 -16.07 19.91
C THR A 12 17.24 -15.01 20.85
N ARG A 13 16.71 -13.89 20.32
CA ARG A 13 16.00 -12.87 21.11
C ARG A 13 14.71 -13.41 21.71
N TYR A 14 13.96 -14.22 20.96
CA TYR A 14 12.74 -14.84 21.46
C TYR A 14 13.03 -15.70 22.72
N ILE A 15 14.02 -16.60 22.64
CA ILE A 15 14.41 -17.46 23.76
C ILE A 15 14.94 -16.62 24.95
N ARG A 16 15.70 -15.56 24.68
CA ARG A 16 16.13 -14.62 25.71
C ARG A 16 14.96 -14.00 26.47
N ASN A 17 13.98 -13.49 25.74
CA ASN A 17 12.80 -12.87 26.33
C ASN A 17 11.94 -13.88 27.10
N TYR A 18 11.83 -15.11 26.59
CA TYR A 18 11.16 -16.21 27.28
C TYR A 18 11.84 -16.52 28.61
N LEU A 19 13.17 -16.58 28.63
CA LEU A 19 13.99 -16.75 29.81
C LEU A 19 13.94 -15.56 30.77
N ALA A 20 13.86 -14.33 30.28
CA ALA A 20 13.81 -13.14 31.11
C ALA A 20 12.47 -12.98 31.86
N ASN A 21 11.41 -13.63 31.39
CA ASN A 21 10.09 -13.53 31.99
C ASN A 21 9.99 -14.47 33.21
N ASP A 22 9.78 -13.88 34.37
CA ASP A 22 9.67 -14.61 35.66
C ASP A 22 8.47 -15.57 35.69
N ALA A 23 7.43 -15.33 34.95
CA ALA A 23 6.28 -16.24 34.84
C ALA A 23 6.66 -17.61 34.27
N ASN A 24 7.76 -17.71 33.53
CA ASN A 24 8.23 -18.95 32.90
C ASN A 24 9.27 -19.72 33.72
N ARG A 25 9.50 -19.36 35.00
CA ARG A 25 10.53 -19.98 35.87
C ARG A 25 10.31 -21.47 36.06
N THR A 26 9.07 -21.92 36.08
CA THR A 26 8.70 -23.32 36.32
C THR A 26 8.38 -24.07 35.04
N GLN A 27 8.50 -23.43 33.89
CA GLN A 27 8.23 -24.04 32.59
C GLN A 27 9.51 -24.50 31.92
N LEU A 28 9.41 -25.65 31.19
CA LEU A 28 10.50 -26.17 30.40
C LEU A 28 10.85 -25.22 29.26
N LEU A 29 12.14 -25.07 29.03
CA LEU A 29 12.62 -24.35 27.85
C LEU A 29 12.41 -25.19 26.59
N PRO A 30 12.12 -24.58 25.44
CA PRO A 30 12.00 -25.29 24.17
C PRO A 30 13.27 -26.10 23.88
N ALA A 31 13.13 -27.41 23.72
CA ALA A 31 14.26 -28.33 23.53
C ALA A 31 14.95 -28.13 22.16
N ASN A 32 14.22 -27.59 21.20
CA ASN A 32 14.76 -27.24 19.90
C ASN A 32 14.64 -25.72 19.74
N SER A 33 15.63 -25.01 20.25
CA SER A 33 15.63 -23.56 20.32
C SER A 33 15.85 -22.89 18.95
N GLY A 34 16.29 -23.65 17.93
CA GLY A 34 16.69 -23.13 16.63
C GLY A 34 17.92 -22.21 16.70
N ILE A 35 18.64 -22.22 17.83
CA ILE A 35 19.90 -21.50 18.02
C ILE A 35 21.02 -22.43 17.60
N GLU A 36 21.74 -22.10 16.54
CA GLU A 36 22.90 -22.86 16.06
C GLU A 36 24.11 -22.68 17.00
N SER A 37 23.95 -23.06 18.27
CA SER A 37 25.01 -23.05 19.28
C SER A 37 24.88 -24.25 20.18
N ALA A 38 25.71 -25.27 19.92
CA ALA A 38 25.74 -26.50 20.71
C ALA A 38 25.93 -26.25 22.24
N ASN A 39 26.62 -25.20 22.60
CA ASN A 39 26.82 -24.82 23.99
C ASN A 39 25.50 -24.34 24.64
N ILE A 40 24.75 -23.49 23.98
CA ILE A 40 23.46 -22.99 24.49
C ILE A 40 22.45 -24.14 24.55
N GLU A 41 22.39 -24.99 23.53
CA GLU A 41 21.50 -26.16 23.51
C GLU A 41 21.80 -27.13 24.65
N SER A 42 23.09 -27.40 24.90
CA SER A 42 23.51 -28.26 26.00
C SER A 42 23.14 -27.65 27.37
N GLN A 43 23.31 -26.33 27.56
CA GLN A 43 22.90 -25.63 28.76
C GLN A 43 21.37 -25.67 28.95
N ILE A 44 20.60 -25.52 27.90
CA ILE A 44 19.14 -25.64 27.94
C ILE A 44 18.71 -27.05 28.31
N ALA A 45 19.34 -28.07 27.73
CA ALA A 45 19.05 -29.46 28.03
C ALA A 45 19.33 -29.81 29.49
N GLU A 46 20.47 -29.37 30.04
CA GLU A 46 20.82 -29.60 31.44
C GLU A 46 19.88 -28.84 32.38
N TYR A 47 19.55 -27.58 32.05
CA TYR A 47 18.54 -26.81 32.80
C TYR A 47 17.18 -27.53 32.82
N ASN A 48 16.69 -28.00 31.69
CA ASN A 48 15.43 -28.73 31.61
C ASN A 48 15.45 -30.03 32.42
N LYS A 49 16.57 -30.76 32.40
CA LYS A 49 16.76 -31.95 33.18
C LYS A 49 16.66 -31.69 34.67
N GLN A 50 17.37 -30.64 35.16
CA GLN A 50 17.33 -30.26 36.57
C GLN A 50 15.96 -29.70 36.96
N LEU A 51 15.28 -28.96 36.08
CA LEU A 51 13.94 -28.49 36.34
C LEU A 51 12.93 -29.64 36.48
N LEU A 52 13.04 -30.65 35.64
CA LEU A 52 12.21 -31.88 35.74
C LEU A 52 12.46 -32.59 37.09
N GLN A 53 13.73 -32.72 37.53
CA GLN A 53 14.08 -33.30 38.82
C GLN A 53 13.51 -32.47 39.98
N ARG A 54 13.63 -31.16 39.88
CA ARG A 54 13.03 -30.22 40.86
C ARG A 54 11.50 -30.39 40.92
N ASN A 55 10.82 -30.43 39.78
CA ASN A 55 9.37 -30.59 39.71
C ASN A 55 8.91 -31.95 40.26
N SER A 56 9.67 -33.02 40.05
CA SER A 56 9.39 -34.33 40.63
C SER A 56 9.56 -34.35 42.16
N LEU A 57 10.52 -33.60 42.69
CA LEU A 57 10.70 -33.45 44.12
C LEU A 57 9.55 -32.64 44.75
N VAL A 58 9.12 -31.55 44.12
CA VAL A 58 8.01 -30.75 44.60
C VAL A 58 6.68 -31.52 44.54
N ALA A 59 6.47 -32.40 43.55
CA ALA A 59 5.30 -33.26 43.51
C ALA A 59 5.18 -34.20 44.73
N ASN A 60 6.31 -34.50 45.37
CA ASN A 60 6.39 -35.45 46.51
C ASN A 60 6.77 -34.78 47.84
N SER A 61 7.02 -33.46 47.84
CA SER A 61 7.44 -32.72 49.06
C SER A 61 6.98 -31.25 48.99
N SER A 62 7.13 -30.53 50.11
CA SER A 62 6.81 -29.09 50.17
C SER A 62 7.86 -28.28 49.39
N THR A 63 7.43 -27.13 48.85
CA THR A 63 8.31 -26.11 48.24
C THR A 63 9.33 -25.50 49.22
N GLU A 64 9.12 -25.67 50.54
CA GLU A 64 10.03 -25.23 51.59
C GLU A 64 11.12 -26.25 51.94
N ASN A 65 11.14 -27.40 51.26
CA ASN A 65 12.19 -28.38 51.45
C ASN A 65 13.57 -27.77 51.10
N PRO A 66 14.59 -27.85 51.97
CA PRO A 66 15.91 -27.29 51.69
C PRO A 66 16.52 -27.72 50.36
N LEU A 67 16.33 -29.00 49.98
CA LEU A 67 16.78 -29.52 48.67
C LEU A 67 16.08 -28.81 47.49
N VAL A 68 14.81 -28.46 47.63
CA VAL A 68 14.07 -27.72 46.57
C VAL A 68 14.58 -26.29 46.47
N VAL A 69 14.85 -25.65 47.61
CA VAL A 69 15.40 -24.29 47.67
C VAL A 69 16.81 -24.24 47.07
N ASP A 70 17.65 -25.22 47.33
CA ASP A 70 18.99 -25.32 46.74
C ASP A 70 18.91 -25.53 45.25
N MET A 71 17.99 -26.36 44.79
CA MET A 71 17.75 -26.57 43.36
C MET A 71 17.19 -25.30 42.66
N ASP A 72 16.32 -24.58 43.31
CA ASP A 72 15.80 -23.31 42.77
C ASP A 72 16.92 -22.26 42.66
N GLN A 73 17.87 -22.21 43.60
CA GLN A 73 19.03 -21.33 43.54
C GLN A 73 20.00 -21.76 42.41
N ALA A 74 20.22 -23.06 42.26
CA ALA A 74 21.03 -23.61 41.15
C ALA A 74 20.39 -23.30 39.79
N LEU A 75 19.08 -23.53 39.67
CA LEU A 75 18.32 -23.22 38.45
C LEU A 75 18.35 -21.73 38.13
N ALA A 76 18.24 -20.86 39.12
CA ALA A 76 18.35 -19.40 38.90
C ALA A 76 19.76 -19.01 38.40
N SER A 77 20.81 -19.64 38.97
CA SER A 77 22.18 -19.43 38.50
C SER A 77 22.42 -19.92 37.10
N MET A 78 21.89 -21.10 36.74
CA MET A 78 21.95 -21.67 35.39
C MET A 78 21.18 -20.78 34.37
N ARG A 79 19.99 -20.31 34.75
CA ARG A 79 19.20 -19.39 33.94
C ARG A 79 19.98 -18.11 33.64
N GLY A 80 20.64 -17.54 34.65
CA GLY A 80 21.53 -16.38 34.47
C GLY A 80 22.72 -16.67 33.57
N ALA A 81 23.30 -17.87 33.65
CA ALA A 81 24.38 -18.30 32.76
C ALA A 81 23.91 -18.45 31.30
N ILE A 82 22.74 -19.07 31.08
CA ILE A 82 22.13 -19.22 29.78
C ILE A 82 21.83 -17.84 29.14
N ILE A 83 21.25 -16.91 29.90
CA ILE A 83 21.00 -15.55 29.44
C ILE A 83 22.30 -14.88 29.01
N ARG A 84 23.36 -14.96 29.77
CA ARG A 84 24.68 -14.40 29.39
C ARG A 84 25.23 -15.06 28.11
N SER A 85 25.10 -16.37 27.98
CA SER A 85 25.52 -17.09 26.78
C SER A 85 24.71 -16.63 25.54
N ILE A 86 23.42 -16.44 25.71
CA ILE A 86 22.51 -15.92 24.65
C ILE A 86 22.86 -14.46 24.30
N ASP A 87 23.12 -13.61 25.29
CA ASP A 87 23.51 -12.21 25.05
C ASP A 87 24.83 -12.13 24.25
N ASN A 88 25.81 -13.00 24.59
CA ASN A 88 27.04 -13.11 23.81
C ASN A 88 26.78 -13.58 22.37
N GLN A 89 25.87 -14.52 22.19
CA GLN A 89 25.49 -15.00 20.84
C GLN A 89 24.81 -13.89 20.05
N ILE A 90 23.95 -13.08 20.67
CA ILE A 90 23.32 -11.90 20.05
C ILE A 90 24.36 -10.91 19.57
N VAL A 91 25.38 -10.63 20.40
CA VAL A 91 26.49 -9.72 20.03
C VAL A 91 27.24 -10.28 18.83
N THR A 92 27.55 -11.58 18.85
CA THR A 92 28.26 -12.26 17.75
C THR A 92 27.44 -12.19 16.44
N LEU A 93 26.16 -12.53 16.47
CA LEU A 93 25.28 -12.47 15.30
C LEU A 93 25.16 -11.04 14.75
N ASN A 94 24.99 -10.05 15.63
CA ASN A 94 24.96 -8.64 15.21
C ASN A 94 26.30 -8.20 14.56
N SER A 95 27.44 -8.64 15.08
CA SER A 95 28.75 -8.35 14.52
C SER A 95 28.89 -8.98 13.12
N GLN A 96 28.47 -10.24 12.96
CA GLN A 96 28.50 -10.92 11.67
C GLN A 96 27.59 -10.25 10.64
N ILE A 97 26.38 -9.88 11.02
CA ILE A 97 25.44 -9.14 10.15
C ILE A 97 26.05 -7.80 9.73
N LYS A 98 26.64 -7.08 10.67
CA LYS A 98 27.32 -5.79 10.40
C LYS A 98 28.46 -5.95 9.41
N SER A 99 29.33 -6.94 9.62
CA SER A 99 30.45 -7.25 8.74
C SER A 99 29.98 -7.61 7.32
N LEU A 100 28.96 -8.47 7.22
CA LEU A 100 28.41 -8.85 5.91
C LEU A 100 27.79 -7.65 5.17
N ARG A 101 27.07 -6.76 5.88
CA ARG A 101 26.54 -5.53 5.29
C ARG A 101 27.64 -4.58 4.81
N GLN A 102 28.72 -4.46 5.58
CA GLN A 102 29.87 -3.66 5.15
C GLN A 102 30.52 -4.24 3.88
N THR A 103 30.68 -5.57 3.84
CA THR A 103 31.24 -6.26 2.66
C THR A 103 30.32 -6.11 1.45
N GLU A 104 29.00 -6.26 1.63
CA GLU A 104 28.00 -6.04 0.60
C GLU A 104 28.08 -4.61 0.04
N GLN A 105 28.12 -3.63 0.93
CA GLN A 105 28.22 -2.21 0.56
C GLN A 105 29.52 -1.90 -0.17
N GLN A 106 30.65 -2.45 0.30
CA GLN A 106 31.94 -2.30 -0.38
C GLN A 106 31.95 -2.96 -1.76
N THR A 107 31.35 -4.16 -1.86
CA THR A 107 31.26 -4.90 -3.12
C THR A 107 30.36 -4.16 -4.11
N THR A 108 29.21 -3.69 -3.64
CA THR A 108 28.28 -2.90 -4.45
C THR A 108 28.92 -1.59 -4.93
N SER A 109 29.67 -0.93 -4.04
CA SER A 109 30.41 0.29 -4.40
C SER A 109 31.51 0.01 -5.43
N ARG A 110 32.21 -1.12 -5.31
CA ARG A 110 33.23 -1.53 -6.29
C ARG A 110 32.63 -1.85 -7.65
N ILE A 111 31.46 -2.52 -7.65
CA ILE A 111 30.70 -2.81 -8.88
C ILE A 111 30.19 -1.51 -9.51
N ALA A 112 29.65 -0.60 -8.70
CA ALA A 112 29.17 0.72 -9.17
C ALA A 112 30.29 1.63 -9.68
N ALA A 113 31.52 1.52 -9.10
CA ALA A 113 32.65 2.34 -9.47
C ALA A 113 33.33 1.93 -10.81
N ASN A 114 33.07 0.71 -11.31
CA ASN A 114 33.72 0.20 -12.52
C ASN A 114 32.77 -0.42 -13.57
N PRO A 115 31.70 0.27 -13.98
CA PRO A 115 30.78 -0.28 -14.97
C PRO A 115 31.41 -0.47 -16.35
N THR A 116 32.47 0.31 -16.68
CA THR A 116 33.16 0.25 -17.96
C THR A 116 34.07 -0.97 -18.04
N GLN A 117 34.78 -1.31 -16.98
CA GLN A 117 35.65 -2.49 -16.95
C GLN A 117 34.83 -3.79 -16.90
N ALA A 118 33.74 -3.83 -16.18
CA ALA A 118 32.85 -4.98 -16.16
C ALA A 118 32.22 -5.23 -17.55
N LYS A 119 31.78 -4.19 -18.24
CA LYS A 119 31.29 -4.29 -19.64
C LYS A 119 32.39 -4.76 -20.60
N TYR A 120 33.59 -4.27 -20.42
CA TYR A 120 34.75 -4.68 -21.26
C TYR A 120 35.08 -6.15 -21.05
N LEU A 121 35.21 -6.62 -19.80
CA LEU A 121 35.46 -8.03 -19.47
C LEU A 121 34.32 -8.94 -20.01
N LEU A 122 33.05 -8.56 -19.85
CA LEU A 122 31.91 -9.32 -20.37
C LEU A 122 31.93 -9.39 -21.91
N SER A 123 32.40 -8.31 -22.58
CA SER A 123 32.52 -8.27 -24.03
C SER A 123 33.66 -9.20 -24.51
N VAL A 124 34.78 -9.19 -23.81
CA VAL A 124 35.92 -10.07 -24.09
C VAL A 124 35.58 -11.54 -23.85
N GLU A 125 34.92 -11.84 -22.73
CA GLU A 125 34.46 -13.19 -22.43
C GLU A 125 33.47 -13.70 -23.49
N ARG A 126 32.53 -12.84 -23.93
CA ARG A 126 31.61 -13.18 -25.02
C ARG A 126 32.33 -13.44 -26.32
N GLN A 127 33.33 -12.61 -26.66
CA GLN A 127 34.17 -12.81 -27.86
C GLN A 127 34.98 -14.11 -27.77
N GLN A 128 35.54 -14.42 -26.59
CA GLN A 128 36.24 -15.68 -26.34
C GLN A 128 35.34 -16.87 -26.57
N LYS A 129 34.14 -16.91 -25.95
CA LYS A 129 33.16 -17.99 -26.12
C LYS A 129 32.73 -18.18 -27.58
N VAL A 130 32.52 -17.08 -28.28
CA VAL A 130 32.16 -17.14 -29.74
C VAL A 130 33.33 -17.71 -30.56
N LYS A 131 34.57 -17.29 -30.29
CA LYS A 131 35.73 -17.82 -30.99
C LYS A 131 36.00 -19.29 -30.66
N GLU A 132 35.83 -19.68 -29.42
CA GLU A 132 35.94 -21.08 -28.96
C GLU A 132 34.86 -21.96 -29.62
N ALA A 133 33.62 -21.52 -29.64
CA ALA A 133 32.55 -22.24 -30.33
C ALA A 133 32.79 -22.34 -31.83
N LEU A 134 33.27 -21.26 -32.46
CA LEU A 134 33.66 -21.26 -33.87
C LEU A 134 34.83 -22.21 -34.16
N TYR A 135 35.84 -22.17 -33.27
CA TYR A 135 37.01 -23.07 -33.40
C TYR A 135 36.58 -24.57 -33.34
N LEU A 136 35.76 -24.91 -32.31
CA LEU A 136 35.24 -26.28 -32.17
C LEU A 136 34.38 -26.69 -33.38
N PHE A 137 33.52 -25.77 -33.87
CA PHE A 137 32.71 -26.00 -35.06
C PHE A 137 33.60 -26.24 -36.31
N LEU A 138 34.62 -25.41 -36.50
CA LEU A 138 35.53 -25.59 -37.64
C LEU A 138 36.38 -26.86 -37.53
N LEU A 139 36.81 -27.23 -36.32
CA LEU A 139 37.50 -28.50 -36.08
C LEU A 139 36.59 -29.69 -36.41
N GLN A 140 35.34 -29.68 -35.92
CA GLN A 140 34.38 -30.70 -36.27
C GLN A 140 34.11 -30.77 -37.76
N LYS A 141 33.96 -29.63 -38.44
CA LYS A 141 33.82 -29.58 -39.89
C LYS A 141 35.01 -30.08 -40.67
N ARG A 142 36.21 -29.83 -40.14
CA ARG A 142 37.44 -30.38 -40.70
C ARG A 142 37.48 -31.90 -40.59
N GLU A 143 37.19 -32.44 -39.41
CA GLU A 143 37.11 -33.92 -39.19
C GLU A 143 36.03 -34.56 -40.03
N GLU A 144 34.81 -33.98 -40.12
CA GLU A 144 33.79 -34.43 -41.06
C GLU A 144 34.25 -34.48 -42.50
N ASN A 145 35.03 -33.47 -42.91
CA ASN A 145 35.50 -33.34 -44.27
C ASN A 145 36.63 -34.38 -44.55
N GLU A 146 37.55 -34.61 -43.58
CA GLU A 146 38.57 -35.65 -43.66
C GLU A 146 37.98 -37.05 -43.68
N LEU A 147 36.96 -37.30 -42.85
CA LEU A 147 36.14 -38.54 -42.86
C LEU A 147 35.43 -38.70 -44.21
N SER A 148 34.79 -37.64 -44.71
CA SER A 148 34.12 -37.66 -46.03
C SER A 148 35.06 -37.97 -47.18
N GLN A 149 36.28 -37.43 -47.13
CA GLN A 149 37.30 -37.76 -48.13
C GLN A 149 37.79 -39.19 -48.01
N ALA A 150 37.93 -39.75 -46.78
CA ALA A 150 38.35 -41.12 -46.54
C ALA A 150 37.27 -42.12 -46.98
N PHE A 151 35.98 -41.74 -47.00
CA PHE A 151 34.86 -42.56 -47.43
C PHE A 151 34.41 -42.34 -48.86
N THR A 152 35.24 -41.72 -49.72
CA THR A 152 34.95 -41.72 -51.17
C THR A 152 35.07 -43.12 -51.76
N ALA A 153 34.15 -43.98 -51.38
CA ALA A 153 33.96 -45.23 -52.03
C ALA A 153 33.41 -45.02 -53.45
N TYR A 154 34.27 -45.19 -54.44
CA TYR A 154 34.01 -45.01 -55.87
C TYR A 154 33.01 -45.98 -56.49
N ASN A 155 32.06 -46.52 -55.73
CA ASN A 155 31.16 -47.54 -56.21
C ASN A 155 29.64 -47.27 -56.07
N THR A 156 29.23 -46.02 -56.04
CA THR A 156 27.81 -45.71 -56.19
C THR A 156 27.51 -45.23 -57.59
N ARG A 157 26.93 -46.12 -58.43
CA ARG A 157 26.36 -45.78 -59.72
C ARG A 157 24.98 -45.19 -59.45
N ILE A 158 24.79 -43.93 -59.83
CA ILE A 158 23.47 -43.30 -59.77
C ILE A 158 22.56 -44.04 -60.76
N VAL A 159 21.63 -44.84 -60.25
CA VAL A 159 20.69 -45.64 -61.06
C VAL A 159 19.50 -44.76 -61.49
N THR A 160 19.15 -43.80 -60.66
CA THR A 160 18.14 -42.78 -61.01
C THR A 160 18.58 -41.44 -60.48
N PRO A 161 18.56 -40.38 -61.28
CA PRO A 161 18.80 -39.03 -60.73
C PRO A 161 17.72 -38.70 -59.69
N PRO A 162 18.08 -38.02 -58.62
CA PRO A 162 17.11 -37.65 -57.63
C PRO A 162 16.06 -36.74 -58.25
N HIS A 163 14.83 -37.24 -58.34
CA HIS A 163 13.69 -36.45 -58.74
C HIS A 163 13.11 -35.79 -57.48
N GLY A 164 13.46 -34.53 -57.29
CA GLY A 164 12.84 -33.68 -56.28
C GLY A 164 11.70 -32.86 -56.87
N SER A 165 10.64 -32.72 -56.15
CA SER A 165 9.61 -31.73 -56.49
C SER A 165 10.26 -30.33 -56.58
N MET A 166 9.97 -29.58 -57.67
CA MET A 166 10.43 -28.19 -57.78
C MET A 166 9.93 -27.28 -56.67
N LEU A 167 8.97 -27.73 -55.89
CA LEU A 167 8.46 -27.01 -54.73
C LEU A 167 9.05 -27.64 -53.48
N PRO A 168 9.66 -26.84 -52.59
CA PRO A 168 10.18 -27.32 -51.32
C PRO A 168 9.04 -27.92 -50.48
N THR A 169 9.18 -29.23 -50.11
CA THR A 169 8.21 -29.95 -49.29
C THR A 169 8.27 -29.50 -47.83
N SER A 170 9.39 -28.90 -47.41
CA SER A 170 9.62 -28.36 -46.05
C SER A 170 10.68 -27.27 -46.14
N PRO A 171 10.53 -26.17 -45.36
CA PRO A 171 9.39 -25.81 -44.54
C PRO A 171 8.21 -25.21 -45.32
N VAL A 172 6.99 -25.58 -44.98
CA VAL A 172 5.77 -25.02 -45.61
C VAL A 172 5.57 -23.60 -45.07
N ARG A 173 5.91 -22.60 -45.90
CA ARG A 173 5.83 -21.18 -45.53
C ARG A 173 4.49 -20.77 -44.91
N LYS A 174 3.37 -21.28 -45.48
CA LYS A 174 2.02 -21.02 -44.99
C LYS A 174 1.84 -21.45 -43.52
N ASN A 175 2.36 -22.62 -43.15
CA ASN A 175 2.25 -23.11 -41.76
C ASN A 175 3.10 -22.28 -40.82
N ILE A 176 4.30 -21.87 -41.25
CA ILE A 176 5.18 -21.01 -40.42
C ILE A 176 4.50 -19.66 -40.18
N PHE A 177 3.94 -19.01 -41.24
CA PHE A 177 3.23 -17.77 -41.08
C PHE A 177 1.98 -17.91 -40.19
N MET A 178 1.23 -19.03 -40.32
CA MET A 178 0.06 -19.30 -39.53
C MET A 178 0.41 -19.47 -38.03
N VAL A 179 1.46 -20.23 -37.74
CA VAL A 179 1.95 -20.41 -36.39
C VAL A 179 2.51 -19.12 -35.80
N ALA A 180 3.30 -18.38 -36.59
CA ALA A 180 3.84 -17.08 -36.17
C ALA A 180 2.73 -16.06 -35.88
N PHE A 181 1.68 -16.01 -36.75
CA PHE A 181 0.52 -15.17 -36.53
C PHE A 181 -0.26 -15.58 -35.29
N ALA A 182 -0.51 -16.88 -35.12
CA ALA A 182 -1.21 -17.39 -33.94
C ALA A 182 -0.45 -17.07 -32.64
N LEU A 183 0.87 -17.28 -32.61
CA LEU A 183 1.73 -16.92 -31.47
C LEU A 183 1.79 -15.40 -31.25
N GLY A 184 1.89 -14.63 -32.33
CA GLY A 184 1.89 -13.18 -32.27
C GLY A 184 0.60 -12.59 -31.69
N LEU A 185 -0.52 -13.30 -31.85
CA LEU A 185 -1.83 -12.92 -31.31
C LEU A 185 -2.02 -13.46 -29.87
N LEU A 186 -1.55 -14.67 -29.61
CA LEU A 186 -1.71 -15.35 -28.32
C LEU A 186 -0.84 -14.72 -27.21
N ILE A 187 0.40 -14.34 -27.51
CA ILE A 187 1.32 -13.76 -26.54
C ILE A 187 0.75 -12.46 -25.92
N PRO A 188 0.31 -11.46 -26.68
CA PRO A 188 -0.31 -10.26 -26.11
C PRO A 188 -1.56 -10.57 -25.27
N ILE A 189 -2.41 -11.51 -25.73
CA ILE A 189 -3.61 -11.93 -24.98
C ILE A 189 -3.23 -12.52 -23.63
N VAL A 190 -2.24 -13.44 -23.60
CA VAL A 190 -1.75 -14.04 -22.35
C VAL A 190 -1.15 -12.97 -21.42
N ILE A 191 -0.37 -12.04 -21.95
CA ILE A 191 0.22 -10.95 -21.17
C ILE A 191 -0.88 -10.05 -20.55
N ILE A 192 -1.89 -9.68 -21.35
CA ILE A 192 -3.01 -8.87 -20.86
C ILE A 192 -3.80 -9.63 -19.81
N PHE A 193 -4.10 -10.91 -20.05
CA PHE A 193 -4.82 -11.77 -19.13
C PHE A 193 -4.06 -11.94 -17.81
N MET A 194 -2.75 -12.17 -17.85
CA MET A 194 -1.90 -12.24 -16.65
C MET A 194 -1.91 -10.91 -15.90
N ARG A 195 -1.71 -9.78 -16.57
CA ARG A 195 -1.76 -8.45 -15.94
C ARG A 195 -3.11 -8.16 -15.31
N GLU A 196 -4.20 -8.60 -15.94
CA GLU A 196 -5.56 -8.40 -15.43
C GLU A 196 -5.81 -9.25 -14.18
N ASN A 197 -5.45 -10.53 -14.22
CA ASN A 197 -5.63 -11.45 -13.08
C ASN A 197 -4.64 -11.21 -11.92
N MET A 198 -3.44 -10.72 -12.20
CA MET A 198 -2.46 -10.39 -11.15
C MET A 198 -2.73 -9.05 -10.46
N ASN A 199 -3.71 -8.28 -10.93
CA ASN A 199 -4.04 -7.02 -10.28
C ASN A 199 -5.00 -7.25 -9.10
N THR A 200 -4.43 -7.21 -7.90
CA THR A 200 -5.14 -7.40 -6.64
C THR A 200 -5.79 -6.13 -6.08
N ARG A 201 -5.69 -4.99 -6.79
CA ARG A 201 -6.17 -3.70 -6.29
C ARG A 201 -7.62 -3.43 -6.66
N VAL A 202 -8.28 -2.66 -5.82
CA VAL A 202 -9.62 -2.10 -6.09
C VAL A 202 -9.54 -1.17 -7.29
N ARG A 203 -10.39 -1.39 -8.31
CA ARG A 203 -10.41 -0.58 -9.54
C ARG A 203 -11.67 0.25 -9.71
N GLY A 204 -12.78 -0.24 -9.21
CA GLY A 204 -14.06 0.38 -9.44
C GLY A 204 -15.14 -0.11 -8.48
N ARG A 205 -16.34 0.38 -8.70
CA ARG A 205 -17.49 0.09 -7.86
C ARG A 205 -17.82 -1.40 -7.74
N LYS A 206 -17.55 -2.18 -8.80
CA LYS A 206 -17.79 -3.65 -8.79
C LYS A 206 -17.01 -4.37 -7.69
N ASP A 207 -15.82 -3.90 -7.38
CA ASP A 207 -15.00 -4.50 -6.31
C ASP A 207 -15.59 -4.23 -4.92
N LEU A 208 -16.49 -3.25 -4.80
CA LEU A 208 -17.15 -2.84 -3.56
C LEU A 208 -18.58 -3.37 -3.42
N GLU A 209 -19.08 -4.19 -4.37
CA GLU A 209 -20.48 -4.71 -4.32
C GLU A 209 -20.75 -5.58 -3.11
N ASN A 210 -19.74 -6.27 -2.59
CA ASN A 210 -19.85 -7.13 -1.41
C ASN A 210 -19.55 -6.39 -0.09
N VAL A 211 -19.25 -5.08 -0.16
CA VAL A 211 -18.96 -4.27 1.02
C VAL A 211 -20.28 -3.72 1.58
N THR A 212 -20.55 -3.97 2.87
CA THR A 212 -21.81 -3.53 3.52
C THR A 212 -21.78 -2.09 3.98
N VAL A 213 -20.58 -1.48 4.01
CA VAL A 213 -20.39 -0.07 4.37
C VAL A 213 -21.16 0.84 3.40
N PRO A 214 -21.99 1.77 3.89
CA PRO A 214 -22.73 2.69 3.03
C PRO A 214 -21.86 3.44 2.05
N PHE A 215 -22.14 3.27 0.76
CA PHE A 215 -21.40 3.90 -0.32
C PHE A 215 -22.03 5.26 -0.68
N ILE A 216 -21.24 6.35 -0.56
CA ILE A 216 -21.74 7.72 -0.78
C ILE A 216 -21.58 8.13 -2.24
N GLY A 217 -20.48 7.74 -2.89
CA GLY A 217 -20.22 8.11 -4.27
C GLY A 217 -18.81 7.81 -4.73
N GLU A 218 -18.58 8.05 -6.00
CA GLU A 218 -17.27 7.89 -6.64
C GLU A 218 -16.84 9.18 -7.31
N ILE A 219 -15.53 9.44 -7.24
CA ILE A 219 -14.90 10.59 -7.87
C ILE A 219 -13.94 10.10 -8.95
N PRO A 220 -14.11 10.53 -10.19
CA PRO A 220 -13.23 10.13 -11.29
C PRO A 220 -11.82 10.68 -11.10
N LEU A 221 -10.84 9.99 -11.70
CA LEU A 221 -9.46 10.41 -11.66
C LEU A 221 -9.29 11.75 -12.39
N PHE A 222 -8.88 12.75 -11.63
CA PHE A 222 -8.54 14.06 -12.20
C PHE A 222 -7.09 14.07 -12.66
N THR A 223 -6.88 14.08 -13.99
CA THR A 223 -5.57 14.29 -14.60
C THR A 223 -5.56 15.60 -15.33
N ARG A 224 -4.79 16.58 -14.85
CA ARG A 224 -4.56 17.80 -15.63
C ARG A 224 -3.77 17.42 -16.87
N LYS A 225 -4.33 17.66 -18.09
CA LYS A 225 -3.65 17.44 -19.37
C LYS A 225 -2.39 18.33 -19.44
N LYS A 226 -1.29 17.92 -18.83
CA LYS A 226 0.04 18.43 -19.18
C LYS A 226 0.57 17.59 -20.33
N LYS A 227 1.03 18.25 -21.42
CA LYS A 227 1.76 17.60 -22.52
C LYS A 227 2.78 16.63 -21.92
N ARG A 228 2.72 15.36 -22.30
CA ARG A 228 3.65 14.31 -21.86
C ARG A 228 5.06 14.73 -22.26
N ILE A 229 5.84 15.24 -21.33
CA ILE A 229 7.30 15.29 -21.43
C ILE A 229 7.78 13.96 -20.85
N PHE A 230 8.49 13.21 -21.66
CA PHE A 230 9.03 11.89 -21.30
C PHE A 230 9.66 11.90 -19.90
N GLY A 231 9.25 10.98 -19.03
CA GLY A 231 10.02 10.57 -17.85
C GLY A 231 9.61 11.11 -16.48
N LYS A 232 8.59 11.99 -16.33
CA LYS A 232 8.14 12.42 -14.99
C LYS A 232 6.80 11.79 -14.63
N LYS A 233 6.76 11.11 -13.46
CA LYS A 233 5.49 10.66 -12.84
C LYS A 233 4.52 11.85 -12.73
N PRO A 234 3.21 11.65 -12.96
CA PRO A 234 2.24 12.71 -12.75
C PRO A 234 2.29 13.13 -11.28
N GLN A 235 2.67 14.38 -11.06
CA GLN A 235 2.64 14.99 -9.74
C GLN A 235 1.17 15.19 -9.36
N GLU A 236 0.77 14.73 -8.18
CA GLU A 236 -0.59 15.00 -7.66
C GLU A 236 -0.81 16.51 -7.65
N VAL A 237 -1.83 16.94 -8.38
CA VAL A 237 -2.16 18.35 -8.46
C VAL A 237 -2.95 18.70 -7.20
N LYS A 238 -2.32 19.35 -6.25
CA LYS A 238 -3.00 20.01 -5.14
C LYS A 238 -3.82 21.17 -5.72
N ALA A 239 -5.06 20.89 -6.12
CA ALA A 239 -5.91 21.90 -6.73
C ALA A 239 -7.36 21.70 -6.31
N VAL A 240 -8.02 22.79 -6.00
CA VAL A 240 -9.47 22.85 -5.96
C VAL A 240 -9.98 22.80 -7.40
N VAL A 241 -10.73 21.75 -7.73
CA VAL A 241 -11.27 21.51 -9.08
C VAL A 241 -12.75 21.89 -9.19
N VAL A 242 -13.44 21.92 -8.06
CA VAL A 242 -14.85 22.31 -7.99
C VAL A 242 -14.97 23.80 -8.25
N LYS A 243 -15.85 24.17 -9.19
CA LYS A 243 -16.10 25.54 -9.61
C LYS A 243 -17.60 25.78 -9.74
N GLU A 244 -18.03 26.97 -9.37
CA GLU A 244 -19.41 27.41 -9.58
C GLU A 244 -19.77 27.44 -11.06
N GLY A 245 -20.96 26.94 -11.40
CA GLY A 245 -21.44 26.89 -12.77
C GLY A 245 -20.83 25.85 -13.70
N SER A 246 -19.74 25.14 -13.30
CA SER A 246 -19.15 24.11 -14.12
C SER A 246 -20.05 22.85 -14.18
N ARG A 247 -20.15 22.25 -15.39
CA ARG A 247 -20.93 21.04 -15.67
C ARG A 247 -20.05 19.86 -16.10
N ASP A 248 -18.76 19.91 -15.83
CA ASP A 248 -17.88 18.79 -16.13
C ASP A 248 -18.13 17.60 -15.16
N ILE A 249 -17.66 16.42 -15.56
CA ILE A 249 -17.93 15.17 -14.87
C ILE A 249 -17.48 15.20 -13.40
N ILE A 250 -16.35 15.85 -13.11
CA ILE A 250 -15.83 15.90 -11.75
C ILE A 250 -16.64 16.85 -10.86
N ASN A 251 -17.10 17.99 -11.38
CA ASN A 251 -17.98 18.91 -10.67
C ASN A 251 -19.32 18.24 -10.37
N GLU A 252 -19.86 17.47 -11.32
CA GLU A 252 -21.11 16.75 -11.13
C GLU A 252 -20.95 15.63 -10.08
N ALA A 253 -19.83 14.91 -10.09
CA ALA A 253 -19.54 13.90 -9.08
C ALA A 253 -19.50 14.51 -7.66
N PHE A 254 -18.90 15.70 -7.51
CA PHE A 254 -18.90 16.41 -6.22
C PHE A 254 -20.28 16.94 -5.83
N ARG A 255 -21.14 17.32 -6.78
CA ARG A 255 -22.54 17.70 -6.50
C ARG A 255 -23.33 16.50 -5.97
N VAL A 256 -23.22 15.35 -6.63
CA VAL A 256 -23.86 14.11 -6.18
C VAL A 256 -23.37 13.72 -4.79
N LEU A 257 -22.06 13.76 -4.59
CA LEU A 257 -21.45 13.46 -3.29
C LEU A 257 -21.95 14.39 -2.19
N ARG A 258 -21.99 15.71 -2.44
CA ARG A 258 -22.55 16.68 -1.51
C ARG A 258 -24.00 16.36 -1.18
N THR A 259 -24.83 16.11 -2.20
CA THR A 259 -26.25 15.81 -2.01
C THR A 259 -26.45 14.56 -1.15
N ASN A 260 -25.66 13.52 -1.40
CA ASN A 260 -25.73 12.29 -0.59
C ASN A 260 -25.30 12.55 0.85
N LEU A 261 -24.26 13.35 1.06
CA LEU A 261 -23.83 13.79 2.41
C LEU A 261 -24.94 14.58 3.13
N GLU A 262 -25.59 15.51 2.44
CA GLU A 262 -26.72 16.28 3.00
C GLU A 262 -27.88 15.35 3.42
N PHE A 263 -28.22 14.35 2.61
CA PHE A 263 -29.23 13.37 2.97
C PHE A 263 -28.85 12.55 4.20
N MET A 264 -27.57 12.16 4.30
CA MET A 264 -27.09 11.36 5.42
C MET A 264 -26.95 12.15 6.72
N THR A 265 -26.62 13.44 6.65
CA THR A 265 -26.55 14.31 7.83
C THR A 265 -27.94 14.70 8.36
N GLY A 266 -28.99 14.55 7.54
CA GLY A 266 -30.35 14.87 7.92
C GLY A 266 -30.60 16.37 8.14
N LYS A 267 -31.75 16.68 8.76
CA LYS A 267 -32.09 18.06 9.14
C LYS A 267 -31.51 18.47 10.50
N ASP A 268 -30.92 17.53 11.22
CA ASP A 268 -30.37 17.80 12.55
C ASP A 268 -29.02 18.53 12.43
N LYS A 269 -29.03 19.80 12.85
CA LYS A 269 -27.82 20.65 12.89
C LYS A 269 -26.75 20.14 13.87
N THR A 270 -27.01 19.08 14.62
CA THR A 270 -26.13 18.52 15.64
C THR A 270 -25.08 17.54 15.09
N SER A 271 -25.28 17.04 13.88
CA SER A 271 -24.43 15.98 13.26
C SER A 271 -23.60 16.54 12.10
N ASN A 272 -22.79 17.55 12.36
CA ASN A 272 -22.08 18.32 11.31
C ASN A 272 -20.56 18.13 11.28
N VAL A 273 -19.98 17.41 12.23
CA VAL A 273 -18.52 17.15 12.28
C VAL A 273 -18.22 15.85 11.56
N ILE A 274 -17.51 15.95 10.46
CA ILE A 274 -17.20 14.82 9.54
C ILE A 274 -15.70 14.66 9.42
N ILE A 275 -15.18 13.50 9.75
CA ILE A 275 -13.78 13.17 9.52
C ILE A 275 -13.58 12.42 8.20
N MET A 276 -12.47 12.69 7.55
CA MET A 276 -12.04 12.03 6.32
C MET A 276 -10.77 11.21 6.59
N THR A 277 -10.82 9.91 6.40
CA THR A 277 -9.66 9.02 6.60
C THR A 277 -9.55 7.95 5.52
N SER A 278 -8.50 7.12 5.56
CA SER A 278 -8.25 6.02 4.63
C SER A 278 -7.29 5.01 5.23
N PHE A 279 -7.08 3.85 4.61
CA PHE A 279 -5.97 2.97 4.97
C PHE A 279 -4.62 3.59 4.60
N ASN A 280 -4.43 3.92 3.33
CA ASN A 280 -3.13 4.28 2.79
C ASN A 280 -2.95 5.80 2.64
N PRO A 281 -1.71 6.31 2.74
CA PRO A 281 -1.37 7.64 2.27
C PRO A 281 -1.60 7.75 0.75
N GLY A 282 -1.84 8.97 0.25
CA GLY A 282 -2.08 9.18 -1.19
C GLY A 282 -3.47 8.73 -1.67
N SER A 283 -4.40 8.38 -0.78
CA SER A 283 -5.80 8.05 -1.14
C SER A 283 -6.61 9.26 -1.62
N GLY A 284 -6.10 10.47 -1.42
CA GLY A 284 -6.73 11.72 -1.86
C GLY A 284 -7.70 12.32 -0.85
N LYS A 285 -7.54 12.03 0.45
CA LYS A 285 -8.37 12.58 1.53
C LYS A 285 -8.45 14.09 1.47
N SER A 286 -7.32 14.77 1.57
CA SER A 286 -7.24 16.24 1.56
C SER A 286 -7.82 16.85 0.28
N PHE A 287 -7.59 16.20 -0.88
CA PHE A 287 -8.21 16.59 -2.13
C PHE A 287 -9.74 16.53 -2.04
N LEU A 288 -10.29 15.44 -1.51
CA LEU A 288 -11.73 15.28 -1.34
C LEU A 288 -12.28 16.26 -0.30
N THR A 289 -11.62 16.39 0.85
CA THR A 289 -12.03 17.31 1.93
C THR A 289 -12.16 18.73 1.40
N MET A 290 -11.13 19.24 0.72
CA MET A 290 -11.13 20.60 0.18
C MET A 290 -12.21 20.80 -0.89
N ASN A 291 -12.37 19.85 -1.81
CA ASN A 291 -13.35 19.98 -2.89
C ASN A 291 -14.80 19.80 -2.41
N ILE A 292 -15.04 18.94 -1.42
CA ILE A 292 -16.34 18.81 -0.76
C ILE A 292 -16.68 20.12 -0.02
N ALA A 293 -15.73 20.68 0.72
CA ALA A 293 -15.91 21.96 1.41
C ALA A 293 -16.32 23.06 0.43
N VAL A 294 -15.60 23.20 -0.69
CA VAL A 294 -15.95 24.17 -1.75
C VAL A 294 -17.33 23.87 -2.34
N SER A 295 -17.69 22.61 -2.53
CA SER A 295 -19.00 22.23 -3.04
C SER A 295 -20.14 22.65 -2.12
N PHE A 296 -19.95 22.59 -0.79
CA PHE A 296 -20.88 23.10 0.21
C PHE A 296 -20.90 24.65 0.24
N ALA A 297 -19.72 25.27 0.20
CA ALA A 297 -19.57 26.72 0.21
C ALA A 297 -20.27 27.39 -0.98
N ILE A 298 -20.18 26.80 -2.18
CA ILE A 298 -20.92 27.27 -3.38
C ILE A 298 -22.44 27.24 -3.15
N LYS A 299 -22.95 26.32 -2.31
CA LYS A 299 -24.37 26.28 -1.94
C LYS A 299 -24.75 27.30 -0.86
N GLY A 300 -23.82 28.10 -0.39
CA GLY A 300 -24.01 29.07 0.66
C GLY A 300 -23.97 28.51 2.08
N LYS A 301 -23.40 27.28 2.26
CA LYS A 301 -23.20 26.67 3.57
C LYS A 301 -21.88 27.15 4.16
N LYS A 302 -21.88 27.50 5.44
CA LYS A 302 -20.66 27.83 6.18
C LYS A 302 -19.90 26.54 6.50
N VAL A 303 -18.70 26.45 6.00
CA VAL A 303 -17.86 25.23 6.14
C VAL A 303 -16.52 25.58 6.75
N LEU A 304 -16.13 24.83 7.76
CA LEU A 304 -14.77 24.85 8.30
C LEU A 304 -14.05 23.57 7.87
N VAL A 305 -12.87 23.71 7.30
CA VAL A 305 -11.93 22.60 7.11
C VAL A 305 -10.87 22.64 8.20
N ILE A 306 -10.74 21.60 8.97
CA ILE A 306 -9.68 21.42 9.97
C ILE A 306 -8.66 20.45 9.44
N ASP A 307 -7.40 20.85 9.41
CA ASP A 307 -6.30 19.94 9.09
C ASP A 307 -5.90 19.17 10.36
N GLY A 308 -6.40 17.96 10.49
CA GLY A 308 -6.16 17.04 11.61
C GLY A 308 -4.90 16.17 11.43
N ASP A 309 -4.24 16.25 10.25
CA ASP A 309 -2.94 15.59 10.02
C ASP A 309 -1.82 16.53 10.50
N LEU A 310 -1.61 16.59 11.82
CA LEU A 310 -0.57 17.43 12.43
C LEU A 310 0.86 17.05 12.00
N ARG A 311 1.03 15.92 11.29
CA ARG A 311 2.34 15.44 10.83
C ARG A 311 2.73 15.99 9.47
N HIS A 312 1.74 16.15 8.57
CA HIS A 312 2.02 16.49 7.17
C HIS A 312 1.38 17.81 6.74
N GLY A 313 0.33 18.29 7.41
CA GLY A 313 -0.35 19.52 7.07
C GLY A 313 -0.88 19.54 5.64
N SER A 314 -1.50 18.45 5.22
CA SER A 314 -1.86 18.25 3.81
C SER A 314 -2.93 19.21 3.32
N ALA A 315 -3.95 19.48 4.12
CA ALA A 315 -4.99 20.49 3.83
C ALA A 315 -4.45 21.91 3.97
N SER A 316 -3.58 22.16 4.95
CA SER A 316 -2.91 23.46 5.14
C SER A 316 -2.14 23.94 3.91
N SER A 317 -1.61 23.00 3.14
CA SER A 317 -0.85 23.29 1.92
C SER A 317 -1.69 23.92 0.79
N TYR A 318 -3.01 23.92 0.89
CA TYR A 318 -3.90 24.63 -0.06
C TYR A 318 -3.97 26.13 0.19
N ILE A 319 -3.54 26.57 1.38
CA ILE A 319 -3.47 27.98 1.79
C ILE A 319 -2.05 28.38 2.19
N ASP A 320 -1.04 27.86 1.47
CA ASP A 320 0.38 28.15 1.64
C ASP A 320 0.94 27.85 3.04
N SER A 321 0.34 26.91 3.76
CA SER A 321 0.78 26.40 5.08
C SER A 321 1.10 27.52 6.08
N PRO A 322 0.10 28.23 6.60
CA PRO A 322 0.30 29.30 7.58
C PRO A 322 1.11 28.83 8.79
N ALA A 323 1.97 29.70 9.33
CA ALA A 323 2.85 29.37 10.45
C ALA A 323 2.12 29.17 11.79
N ARG A 324 0.90 29.69 11.91
CA ARG A 324 0.03 29.57 13.10
C ARG A 324 -1.18 28.71 12.77
N GLY A 325 -1.57 27.82 13.71
CA GLY A 325 -2.69 26.94 13.46
C GLY A 325 -3.06 26.10 14.68
N LEU A 326 -3.73 24.97 14.41
CA LEU A 326 -4.29 24.07 15.39
C LEU A 326 -3.25 23.60 16.42
N SER A 327 -2.06 23.22 15.98
CA SER A 327 -1.00 22.76 16.88
C SER A 327 -0.54 23.83 17.88
N ASP A 328 -0.57 25.10 17.46
CA ASP A 328 -0.17 26.21 18.31
C ASP A 328 -1.23 26.50 19.37
N TYR A 329 -2.51 26.33 19.00
CA TYR A 329 -3.63 26.43 19.94
C TYR A 329 -3.64 25.27 20.94
N LEU A 330 -3.52 24.03 20.44
CA LEU A 330 -3.47 22.84 21.31
C LEU A 330 -2.28 22.87 22.27
N GLY A 331 -1.13 23.37 21.79
CA GLY A 331 0.08 23.54 22.62
C GLY A 331 0.05 24.74 23.57
N GLY A 332 -1.06 25.50 23.65
CA GLY A 332 -1.20 26.65 24.54
C GLY A 332 -0.37 27.88 24.16
N ARG A 333 0.14 27.93 22.93
CA ARG A 333 0.86 29.11 22.40
C ARG A 333 -0.07 30.21 21.95
N ILE A 334 -1.30 29.87 21.62
CA ILE A 334 -2.37 30.76 21.20
C ILE A 334 -3.64 30.35 21.93
N ASP A 335 -4.35 31.29 22.52
CA ASP A 335 -5.59 31.03 23.26
C ASP A 335 -6.86 31.45 22.49
N ASN A 336 -6.72 32.27 21.46
CA ASN A 336 -7.85 32.73 20.67
C ASN A 336 -7.95 31.92 19.36
N LEU A 337 -8.96 31.09 19.25
CA LEU A 337 -9.21 30.24 18.08
C LEU A 337 -9.42 31.06 16.80
N ASN A 338 -10.04 32.25 16.90
CA ASN A 338 -10.33 33.07 15.73
C ASN A 338 -9.06 33.63 15.05
N GLU A 339 -7.94 33.71 15.76
CA GLU A 339 -6.67 34.20 15.17
C GLU A 339 -6.01 33.21 14.24
N ILE A 340 -6.38 31.92 14.32
CA ILE A 340 -5.78 30.83 13.55
C ILE A 340 -6.71 30.26 12.46
N ILE A 341 -7.97 30.69 12.45
CA ILE A 341 -8.90 30.34 11.37
C ILE A 341 -8.66 31.32 10.20
N VAL A 342 -8.37 30.74 9.04
CA VAL A 342 -8.08 31.50 7.82
C VAL A 342 -9.26 31.38 6.85
N SER A 343 -9.85 32.48 6.48
CA SER A 343 -10.91 32.49 5.45
C SER A 343 -10.29 32.32 4.06
N ASP A 344 -10.88 31.46 3.24
CA ASP A 344 -10.42 31.28 1.85
C ASP A 344 -10.82 32.53 1.03
N PRO A 345 -9.87 33.28 0.46
CA PRO A 345 -10.16 34.46 -0.32
C PRO A 345 -10.99 34.20 -1.59
N LYS A 346 -11.03 32.93 -2.03
CA LYS A 346 -11.75 32.49 -3.24
C LYS A 346 -13.15 31.97 -2.96
N GLN A 347 -13.47 31.62 -1.68
CA GLN A 347 -14.72 30.96 -1.29
C GLN A 347 -15.32 31.63 -0.05
N LYS A 348 -16.31 32.45 -0.26
CA LYS A 348 -16.93 33.34 0.78
C LYS A 348 -17.43 32.61 2.04
N PHE A 349 -17.80 31.32 1.92
CA PHE A 349 -18.42 30.54 3.01
C PHE A 349 -17.52 29.40 3.47
N MET A 350 -16.21 29.47 3.21
CA MET A 350 -15.24 28.47 3.58
C MET A 350 -14.11 29.09 4.39
N ASP A 351 -13.90 28.50 5.56
CA ASP A 351 -12.77 28.79 6.42
C ASP A 351 -11.91 27.53 6.59
N ILE A 352 -10.63 27.74 6.88
CA ILE A 352 -9.66 26.66 7.07
C ILE A 352 -8.93 26.90 8.39
N LEU A 353 -8.87 25.87 9.21
CA LEU A 353 -8.01 25.80 10.40
C LEU A 353 -6.77 24.96 10.05
N PRO A 354 -5.64 25.63 9.72
CA PRO A 354 -4.41 24.94 9.34
C PRO A 354 -3.74 24.26 10.54
N VAL A 355 -2.78 23.40 10.27
CA VAL A 355 -1.94 22.77 11.31
C VAL A 355 -1.14 23.81 12.09
N GLY A 356 -0.56 24.80 11.40
CA GLY A 356 0.43 25.71 11.97
C GLY A 356 1.81 25.05 12.04
N THR A 357 2.53 25.26 13.14
CA THR A 357 3.84 24.65 13.39
C THR A 357 3.69 23.13 13.57
N ILE A 358 4.41 22.31 12.79
CA ILE A 358 4.39 20.86 12.94
C ILE A 358 5.00 20.50 14.30
N PRO A 359 4.23 19.86 15.20
CA PRO A 359 4.70 19.56 16.55
C PRO A 359 5.54 18.26 16.56
N PRO A 360 6.46 18.09 17.52
CA PRO A 360 7.22 16.84 17.70
C PRO A 360 6.36 15.68 18.24
N ASN A 361 5.28 15.99 18.95
CA ASN A 361 4.38 15.05 19.63
C ASN A 361 2.91 15.24 19.22
N PRO A 362 2.54 15.01 17.95
CA PRO A 362 1.20 15.31 17.46
C PRO A 362 0.09 14.52 18.17
N THR A 363 0.32 13.26 18.49
CA THR A 363 -0.68 12.39 19.13
C THR A 363 -1.04 12.90 20.53
N GLU A 364 -0.08 13.34 21.31
CA GLU A 364 -0.31 13.87 22.67
C GLU A 364 -1.14 15.15 22.62
N LEU A 365 -0.84 16.04 21.67
CA LEU A 365 -1.62 17.28 21.49
C LEU A 365 -3.08 17.00 21.13
N LEU A 366 -3.33 15.96 20.35
CA LEU A 366 -4.70 15.58 19.97
C LEU A 366 -5.50 14.98 21.15
N PHE A 367 -4.82 14.44 22.17
CA PHE A 367 -5.47 13.96 23.40
C PHE A 367 -5.87 15.11 24.37
N ASP A 368 -5.37 16.32 24.15
CA ASP A 368 -5.68 17.45 25.00
C ASP A 368 -7.15 17.85 24.91
N GLU A 369 -7.74 18.24 26.03
CA GLU A 369 -9.12 18.70 26.11
C GLU A 369 -9.38 19.94 25.24
N ARG A 370 -8.36 20.70 24.88
CA ARG A 370 -8.45 21.85 23.97
C ARG A 370 -8.97 21.44 22.59
N LEU A 371 -8.66 20.22 22.09
CA LEU A 371 -9.24 19.75 20.82
C LEU A 371 -10.76 19.64 20.91
N LYS A 372 -11.27 19.09 22.02
CA LYS A 372 -12.70 19.04 22.26
C LYS A 372 -13.32 20.43 22.32
N GLN A 373 -12.69 21.37 23.01
CA GLN A 373 -13.14 22.77 23.07
C GLN A 373 -13.19 23.42 21.68
N VAL A 374 -12.18 23.18 20.82
CA VAL A 374 -12.21 23.62 19.42
C VAL A 374 -13.45 23.08 18.72
N ILE A 375 -13.66 21.77 18.75
CA ILE A 375 -14.77 21.11 18.04
C ILE A 375 -16.12 21.60 18.59
N ASP A 376 -16.29 21.71 19.89
CA ASP A 376 -17.53 22.18 20.52
C ASP A 376 -17.82 23.65 20.15
N THR A 377 -16.79 24.49 20.07
CA THR A 377 -16.91 25.90 19.68
C THR A 377 -17.32 26.03 18.21
N VAL A 378 -16.66 25.32 17.29
CA VAL A 378 -16.92 25.46 15.86
C VAL A 378 -18.19 24.76 15.42
N ARG A 379 -18.65 23.72 16.14
CA ARG A 379 -19.88 22.99 15.85
C ARG A 379 -21.11 23.88 15.76
N GLY A 380 -21.20 24.92 16.60
CA GLY A 380 -22.31 25.88 16.60
C GLY A 380 -22.20 26.99 15.57
N GLN A 381 -20.99 27.20 15.03
CA GLN A 381 -20.70 28.35 14.14
C GLN A 381 -20.78 28.00 12.65
N TYR A 382 -20.57 26.72 12.30
CA TYR A 382 -20.51 26.23 10.94
C TYR A 382 -21.63 25.23 10.65
N ASP A 383 -22.13 25.22 9.42
CA ASP A 383 -23.08 24.19 8.95
C ASP A 383 -22.40 22.83 8.83
N TYR A 384 -21.12 22.82 8.44
CA TYR A 384 -20.28 21.62 8.32
C TYR A 384 -18.87 21.88 8.81
N VAL A 385 -18.32 20.92 9.54
CA VAL A 385 -16.92 20.89 9.94
C VAL A 385 -16.30 19.62 9.34
N LEU A 386 -15.37 19.80 8.42
CA LEU A 386 -14.67 18.70 7.75
C LEU A 386 -13.26 18.58 8.32
N ILE A 387 -12.89 17.44 8.84
CA ILE A 387 -11.57 17.21 9.42
C ILE A 387 -10.79 16.26 8.53
N ASP A 388 -9.68 16.74 7.98
CA ASP A 388 -8.74 15.92 7.20
C ASP A 388 -7.81 15.16 8.14
N CYS A 389 -8.00 13.84 8.26
CA CYS A 389 -7.26 13.01 9.19
C CYS A 389 -6.17 12.19 8.48
N PRO A 390 -5.09 11.79 9.19
CA PRO A 390 -4.08 10.87 8.65
C PRO A 390 -4.68 9.49 8.34
N PRO A 391 -3.95 8.64 7.56
CA PRO A 391 -4.34 7.25 7.34
C PRO A 391 -4.33 6.44 8.64
N ILE A 392 -5.32 5.54 8.79
CA ILE A 392 -5.50 4.76 10.03
C ILE A 392 -4.41 3.69 10.26
N GLU A 393 -3.76 3.21 9.20
CA GLU A 393 -2.67 2.22 9.33
C GLU A 393 -1.39 2.80 9.94
N LEU A 394 -1.20 4.10 9.83
CA LEU A 394 0.05 4.74 10.22
C LEU A 394 0.05 5.24 11.66
N VAL A 395 -1.10 5.75 12.15
CA VAL A 395 -1.15 6.45 13.44
C VAL A 395 -2.53 6.35 14.11
N ALA A 396 -2.51 6.43 15.46
CA ALA A 396 -3.72 6.43 16.28
C ALA A 396 -4.50 7.76 16.26
N ASP A 397 -3.93 8.80 15.65
CA ASP A 397 -4.44 10.17 15.67
C ASP A 397 -5.91 10.26 15.22
N THR A 398 -6.24 9.52 14.15
CA THR A 398 -7.62 9.45 13.62
C THR A 398 -8.62 8.89 14.63
N GLN A 399 -8.22 7.92 15.47
CA GLN A 399 -9.11 7.33 16.48
C GLN A 399 -9.39 8.30 17.63
N ILE A 400 -8.47 9.21 17.89
CA ILE A 400 -8.65 10.25 18.91
C ILE A 400 -9.66 11.28 18.41
N ILE A 401 -9.47 11.78 17.19
CA ILE A 401 -10.35 12.78 16.55
C ILE A 401 -11.75 12.20 16.35
N GLU A 402 -11.86 10.90 16.01
CA GLU A 402 -13.13 10.21 15.77
C GLU A 402 -14.09 10.32 16.95
N LYS A 403 -13.59 10.28 18.19
CA LYS A 403 -14.43 10.39 19.39
C LYS A 403 -15.25 11.68 19.42
N LEU A 404 -14.74 12.75 18.79
CA LEU A 404 -15.37 14.07 18.71
C LEU A 404 -16.20 14.26 17.43
N ALA A 405 -16.04 13.36 16.45
CA ALA A 405 -16.77 13.42 15.20
C ALA A 405 -18.17 12.79 15.32
N ASP A 406 -19.04 13.19 14.41
CA ASP A 406 -20.40 12.62 14.29
C ASP A 406 -20.45 11.57 13.18
N ARG A 407 -19.55 11.69 12.19
CA ARG A 407 -19.53 10.81 11.03
C ARG A 407 -18.10 10.62 10.50
N THR A 408 -17.85 9.45 9.97
CA THR A 408 -16.58 9.10 9.32
C THR A 408 -16.78 8.79 7.86
N ILE A 409 -16.01 9.47 7.00
CA ILE A 409 -15.91 9.14 5.59
C ILE A 409 -14.60 8.42 5.36
N PHE A 410 -14.71 7.19 4.88
CA PHE A 410 -13.56 6.36 4.56
C PHE A 410 -13.26 6.44 3.06
N VAL A 411 -12.06 6.86 2.70
CA VAL A 411 -11.65 7.05 1.32
C VAL A 411 -10.90 5.82 0.81
N VAL A 412 -11.47 5.14 -0.16
CA VAL A 412 -10.83 4.09 -0.95
C VAL A 412 -10.32 4.69 -2.26
N ARG A 413 -9.05 4.47 -2.58
CA ARG A 413 -8.47 4.91 -3.84
C ARG A 413 -8.39 3.76 -4.84
N ALA A 414 -9.01 3.94 -6.01
CA ALA A 414 -8.86 3.03 -7.13
C ALA A 414 -7.40 2.94 -7.58
N GLY A 415 -6.93 1.74 -7.84
CA GLY A 415 -5.54 1.46 -8.21
C GLY A 415 -4.51 1.51 -7.06
N LEU A 416 -4.92 1.85 -5.83
CA LEU A 416 -4.03 1.93 -4.67
C LEU A 416 -4.36 0.86 -3.61
N LEU A 417 -5.62 0.79 -3.16
CA LEU A 417 -6.04 -0.12 -2.11
C LEU A 417 -6.06 -1.57 -2.62
N GLU A 418 -5.47 -2.48 -1.87
CA GLU A 418 -5.57 -3.92 -2.15
C GLU A 418 -6.96 -4.45 -1.78
N ARG A 419 -7.50 -5.37 -2.60
CA ARG A 419 -8.83 -5.99 -2.33
C ARG A 419 -8.87 -6.75 -1.03
N SER A 420 -7.76 -7.31 -0.59
CA SER A 420 -7.63 -7.96 0.72
C SER A 420 -7.99 -7.05 1.89
N MET A 421 -7.73 -5.74 1.76
CA MET A 421 -8.06 -4.74 2.78
C MET A 421 -9.56 -4.45 2.90
N LEU A 422 -10.37 -4.89 1.95
CA LEU A 422 -11.83 -4.75 2.03
C LEU A 422 -12.42 -5.59 3.17
N ALA A 423 -11.83 -6.74 3.47
CA ALA A 423 -12.22 -7.55 4.62
C ALA A 423 -11.95 -6.84 5.96
N GLU A 424 -10.81 -6.14 6.05
CA GLU A 424 -10.50 -5.33 7.25
C GLU A 424 -11.42 -4.11 7.36
N LEU A 425 -11.79 -3.51 6.22
CA LEU A 425 -12.78 -2.42 6.18
C LEU A 425 -14.14 -2.89 6.72
N GLU A 426 -14.61 -4.05 6.31
CA GLU A 426 -15.85 -4.68 6.79
C GLU A 426 -15.78 -4.97 8.30
N LYS A 427 -14.65 -5.48 8.77
CA LYS A 427 -14.43 -5.75 10.19
C LYS A 427 -14.50 -4.47 11.00
N ILE A 428 -13.80 -3.41 10.58
CA ILE A 428 -13.82 -2.08 11.22
C ILE A 428 -15.25 -1.53 11.28
N TYR A 429 -16.04 -1.72 10.21
CA TYR A 429 -17.43 -1.30 10.15
C TYR A 429 -18.32 -2.13 11.07
N GLY A 430 -18.18 -3.45 11.07
CA GLY A 430 -18.94 -4.37 11.93
C GLY A 430 -18.66 -4.16 13.42
N GLU A 431 -17.41 -3.86 13.78
CA GLU A 431 -17.00 -3.51 15.13
C GLU A 431 -17.45 -2.11 15.58
N LYS A 432 -18.07 -1.33 14.67
CA LYS A 432 -18.51 0.07 14.90
C LYS A 432 -17.39 0.97 15.44
N LYS A 433 -16.18 0.72 14.97
CA LYS A 433 -14.98 1.46 15.41
C LYS A 433 -15.04 2.95 15.06
N TYR A 434 -15.81 3.30 14.03
CA TYR A 434 -16.01 4.67 13.54
C TYR A 434 -17.49 4.99 13.43
N LYS A 435 -17.88 6.15 13.96
CA LYS A 435 -19.28 6.60 13.98
C LYS A 435 -19.81 6.85 12.57
N ASN A 436 -21.00 6.34 12.29
CA ASN A 436 -21.73 6.57 11.05
C ASN A 436 -20.83 6.49 9.81
N MET A 437 -20.01 5.43 9.74
CA MET A 437 -19.00 5.23 8.71
C MET A 437 -19.65 5.09 7.33
N SER A 438 -19.03 5.71 6.35
CA SER A 438 -19.47 5.71 4.96
C SER A 438 -18.26 5.71 4.03
N LEU A 439 -18.43 5.26 2.79
CA LEU A 439 -17.34 5.01 1.84
C LEU A 439 -17.41 5.93 0.63
N ILE A 440 -16.26 6.48 0.24
CA ILE A 440 -16.04 7.14 -1.05
C ILE A 440 -14.99 6.40 -1.85
N LEU A 441 -15.26 6.14 -3.12
CA LEU A 441 -14.28 5.63 -4.07
C LEU A 441 -13.67 6.80 -4.86
N ASN A 442 -12.38 7.01 -4.71
CA ASN A 442 -11.65 8.09 -5.37
C ASN A 442 -10.74 7.59 -6.49
N GLY A 443 -10.63 8.35 -7.55
CA GLY A 443 -9.68 8.09 -8.65
C GLY A 443 -10.11 6.95 -9.56
N THR A 444 -11.40 6.77 -9.79
CA THR A 444 -11.89 5.80 -10.75
C THR A 444 -11.48 6.20 -12.16
N GLU A 445 -10.96 5.26 -12.93
CA GLU A 445 -10.74 5.47 -14.35
C GLU A 445 -12.11 5.51 -15.03
N GLY A 446 -12.61 6.70 -15.26
CA GLY A 446 -13.77 6.92 -16.12
C GLY A 446 -13.40 6.35 -17.49
N SER A 447 -14.14 5.38 -17.99
CA SER A 447 -14.01 4.94 -19.37
C SER A 447 -14.22 6.15 -20.26
N GLY A 448 -13.11 6.66 -20.81
CA GLY A 448 -13.07 7.87 -21.61
C GLY A 448 -14.13 7.88 -22.71
N ASP A 449 -14.68 9.02 -22.97
CA ASP A 449 -15.44 9.49 -24.12
C ASP A 449 -16.72 8.75 -24.59
N ARG A 450 -17.09 7.59 -24.03
CA ARG A 450 -18.30 6.86 -24.48
C ARG A 450 -19.44 6.75 -23.47
N TYR A 451 -19.33 7.29 -22.27
CA TYR A 451 -20.37 7.16 -21.22
C TYR A 451 -20.87 8.48 -20.61
N GLY A 452 -20.90 9.54 -21.40
CA GLY A 452 -21.43 10.85 -20.97
C GLY A 452 -22.92 10.88 -20.59
N TYR A 453 -23.68 9.81 -20.78
CA TYR A 453 -25.14 9.84 -20.62
C TYR A 453 -25.72 8.79 -19.65
N ARG A 454 -24.88 8.06 -18.86
CA ARG A 454 -25.41 6.97 -18.02
C ARG A 454 -25.34 7.22 -16.51
N TYR A 455 -24.81 8.37 -16.07
CA TYR A 455 -24.66 8.69 -14.65
C TYR A 455 -25.91 9.27 -13.96
N GLY A 456 -26.92 9.65 -14.73
CA GLY A 456 -28.11 10.36 -14.22
C GLY A 456 -29.27 9.51 -13.69
N TYR A 457 -29.34 8.19 -13.95
CA TYR A 457 -30.61 7.49 -13.82
C TYR A 457 -30.53 6.07 -13.21
N ARG A 458 -29.74 5.82 -12.18
CA ARG A 458 -29.80 4.52 -11.49
C ARG A 458 -29.92 4.61 -9.97
N TYR A 459 -30.28 5.74 -9.44
CA TYR A 459 -30.75 5.93 -8.06
C TYR A 459 -32.19 6.48 -8.10
N GLY A 460 -33.11 5.73 -8.66
CA GLY A 460 -34.52 6.02 -8.64
C GLY A 460 -35.26 4.76 -8.24
N TYR A 461 -35.90 4.84 -7.11
CA TYR A 461 -36.87 3.91 -6.55
C TYR A 461 -37.69 3.19 -7.63
N HIS A 462 -37.78 1.89 -7.49
CA HIS A 462 -38.75 1.06 -8.19
C HIS A 462 -40.14 1.34 -7.61
N TYR A 463 -40.81 2.32 -8.17
CA TYR A 463 -42.27 2.42 -8.12
C TYR A 463 -42.74 2.73 -9.54
N GLY A 464 -43.48 1.75 -10.11
CA GLY A 464 -44.05 1.89 -11.44
C GLY A 464 -45.14 2.94 -11.48
N TYR A 465 -45.17 3.67 -12.59
CA TYR A 465 -46.38 3.99 -13.36
C TYR A 465 -45.90 4.52 -14.71
N GLY A 466 -46.41 3.92 -15.78
CA GLY A 466 -46.09 4.28 -17.14
C GLY A 466 -46.78 5.56 -17.55
N SER A 467 -46.10 6.28 -18.47
CA SER A 467 -46.69 6.85 -19.68
C SER A 467 -45.57 7.60 -20.41
N GLY A 468 -45.47 7.32 -21.70
CA GLY A 468 -44.44 7.88 -22.57
C GLY A 468 -44.72 9.32 -22.96
N TYR A 469 -43.64 10.04 -23.19
CA TYR A 469 -43.59 11.18 -24.08
C TYR A 469 -42.29 11.12 -24.88
N HIS A 470 -42.45 10.85 -26.18
CA HIS A 470 -41.43 11.06 -27.22
C HIS A 470 -41.34 12.56 -27.47
N TYR A 471 -40.15 13.14 -27.37
CA TYR A 471 -39.83 14.43 -27.96
C TYR A 471 -38.92 14.21 -29.16
N GLY A 472 -39.53 14.42 -30.34
CA GLY A 472 -38.85 14.35 -31.63
C GLY A 472 -37.82 15.47 -31.79
N SER A 473 -36.72 15.14 -32.40
CA SER A 473 -35.76 16.10 -32.91
C SER A 473 -36.15 16.55 -34.29
N ASP A 474 -36.54 17.79 -34.44
CA ASP A 474 -36.67 18.46 -35.71
C ASP A 474 -35.28 18.74 -36.32
N LYS A 475 -35.04 18.12 -37.46
CA LYS A 475 -34.03 18.54 -38.42
C LYS A 475 -34.70 19.49 -39.38
N THR A 476 -34.35 20.75 -39.38
CA THR A 476 -34.46 21.67 -40.52
C THR A 476 -33.05 21.97 -41.00
N GLY A 477 -32.73 21.65 -42.07
CA GLY A 477 -32.45 21.74 -43.41
C GLY A 477 -32.40 23.18 -43.91
N GLY A 478 -31.27 23.57 -44.55
CA GLY A 478 -31.08 24.85 -45.19
C GLY A 478 -29.68 24.95 -45.77
N GLY A 479 -29.60 24.67 -47.05
CA GLY A 479 -28.47 24.82 -47.89
C GLY A 479 -28.26 26.24 -48.38
N LYS A 480 -27.03 26.52 -48.59
CA LYS A 480 -26.45 27.08 -49.81
C LYS A 480 -24.95 26.91 -49.73
#